data_5e35b83c3e6657f9fa381edf47852d7c
#
_entry.id   5e35b83c3e6657f9fa381edf47852d7c
#
_cell.length_a   1.000
_cell.length_b   1.000
_cell.length_c   1.000
_cell.angle_alpha   90.00
_cell.angle_beta   90.00
_cell.angle_gamma   90.00
#
_symmetry.space_group_name_H-M   'P 1'
#
loop_
_entity.id
_entity.type
_entity.pdbx_description
1 polymer ?
#
loop_
_entity_poly.entity_id
_entity_poly.type
_entity_poly.pdbx_seq_one_letter_code
_entity_poly.pdbx_strand_id
1 'polypeptide(L)' 'MKCLLFSADNLWSRYLFSKLRIQYNPSEVDWIFCNTEEDYSMITEDVSWAFFFHWGHIVPKSIHSGNNCVTVHTSN' A
#
# COMPACT_ATOMS: atom_id res chain seq x y z
N MET A 1 3.30 13.71 -2.33
CA MET A 1 2.18 12.74 -2.18
C MET A 1 2.69 11.52 -1.43
N LYS A 2 1.98 11.10 -0.43
CA LYS A 2 2.36 9.93 0.37
C LYS A 2 1.46 8.76 0.01
N CYS A 3 2.05 7.64 -0.37
CA CYS A 3 1.34 6.44 -0.77
C CYS A 3 1.86 5.23 0.00
N LEU A 4 0.94 4.38 0.44
CA LEU A 4 1.29 3.15 1.12
C LEU A 4 1.03 1.97 0.19
N LEU A 5 1.93 0.99 0.24
CA LEU A 5 1.74 -0.27 -0.46
C LEU A 5 1.66 -1.37 0.58
N PHE A 6 0.47 -1.93 0.76
CA PHE A 6 0.25 -3.07 1.62
C PHE A 6 0.39 -4.34 0.81
N SER A 7 1.35 -5.17 1.16
CA SER A 7 1.61 -6.39 0.42
C SER A 7 2.35 -7.38 1.30
N ALA A 8 2.24 -8.65 1.00
CA ALA A 8 3.00 -9.67 1.69
C ALA A 8 4.50 -9.45 1.48
N ASP A 9 5.30 -9.76 2.48
CA ASP A 9 6.75 -9.59 2.38
C ASP A 9 7.35 -10.76 1.61
N ASN A 10 7.46 -10.60 0.31
CA ASN A 10 8.07 -11.60 -0.57
C ASN A 10 8.83 -10.90 -1.70
N LEU A 11 9.52 -11.67 -2.51
CA LEU A 11 10.38 -11.12 -3.56
C LEU A 11 9.60 -10.30 -4.58
N TRP A 12 8.40 -10.75 -4.95
CA TRP A 12 7.58 -10.02 -5.93
C TRP A 12 7.15 -8.66 -5.41
N SER A 13 6.68 -8.63 -4.18
CA SER A 13 6.21 -7.39 -3.56
C SER A 13 7.36 -6.40 -3.37
N ARG A 14 8.51 -6.90 -2.94
CA ARG A 14 9.69 -6.05 -2.78
C ARG A 14 10.20 -5.54 -4.12
N TYR A 15 10.13 -6.35 -5.15
CA TYR A 15 10.49 -5.93 -6.49
C TYR A 15 9.57 -4.81 -6.99
N LEU A 16 8.27 -5.01 -6.83
CA LEU A 16 7.29 -3.99 -7.20
C LEU A 16 7.55 -2.68 -6.46
N PHE A 17 7.76 -2.76 -5.17
CA PHE A 17 8.02 -1.58 -4.34
C PHE A 17 9.26 -0.84 -4.83
N SER A 18 10.33 -1.58 -5.12
CA SER A 18 11.57 -0.98 -5.63
C SER A 18 11.36 -0.27 -6.95
N LYS A 19 10.56 -0.86 -7.84
CA LYS A 19 10.25 -0.24 -9.13
C LYS A 19 9.45 1.05 -8.95
N LEU A 20 8.50 1.05 -8.05
CA LEU A 20 7.71 2.25 -7.77
C LEU A 20 8.59 3.38 -7.24
N ARG A 21 9.53 3.04 -6.35
CA ARG A 21 10.43 4.04 -5.79
C ARG A 21 11.39 4.61 -6.82
N ILE A 22 11.80 3.79 -7.79
CA ILE A 22 12.69 4.25 -8.86
C ILE A 22 11.94 5.10 -9.87
N GLN A 23 10.71 4.70 -10.21
CA GLN A 23 9.94 5.37 -11.25
C GLN A 23 9.46 6.75 -10.81
N TYR A 24 9.16 6.92 -9.53
CA TYR A 24 8.64 8.17 -9.01
C TYR A 24 9.65 8.83 -8.09
N ASN A 25 9.89 10.12 -8.32
CA ASN A 25 10.78 10.90 -7.48
C ASN A 25 10.20 11.00 -6.07
N PRO A 26 10.98 10.73 -5.01
CA PRO A 26 10.48 10.82 -3.63
C PRO A 26 9.90 12.18 -3.26
N SER A 27 10.30 13.25 -3.93
CA SER A 27 9.73 14.57 -3.70
C SER A 27 8.30 14.68 -4.29
N GLU A 28 7.94 13.82 -5.23
CA GLU A 28 6.62 13.81 -5.84
C GLU A 28 5.74 12.74 -5.19
N VAL A 29 6.25 11.53 -5.04
CA VAL A 29 5.52 10.41 -4.44
C VAL A 29 6.43 9.70 -3.47
N ASP A 30 6.03 9.70 -2.21
CA ASP A 30 6.75 8.97 -1.17
C ASP A 30 6.05 7.63 -0.93
N TRP A 31 6.69 6.56 -1.37
CA TRP A 31 6.18 5.20 -1.23
C TRP A 31 6.66 4.55 0.05
N ILE A 32 5.75 3.99 0.81
CA ILE A 32 6.06 3.28 2.06
C ILE A 32 5.50 1.86 1.97
N PHE A 33 6.35 0.88 2.26
CA PHE A 33 5.96 -0.53 2.22
C PHE A 33 5.40 -0.95 3.57
N CYS A 34 4.22 -1.57 3.55
CA CYS A 34 3.54 -2.07 4.74
C CYS A 34 3.26 -3.56 4.54
N ASN A 35 3.67 -4.38 5.49
CA ASN A 35 3.54 -5.83 5.34
C ASN A 35 2.79 -6.50 6.49
N THR A 36 2.28 -5.75 7.45
CA THR A 36 1.51 -6.31 8.57
C THR A 36 0.21 -5.53 8.77
N GLU A 37 -0.74 -6.16 9.44
CA GLU A 37 -2.00 -5.49 9.78
C GLU A 37 -1.79 -4.34 10.77
N GLU A 38 -0.72 -4.39 11.56
CA GLU A 38 -0.39 -3.30 12.47
C GLU A 38 -0.12 -2.00 11.72
N ASP A 39 0.32 -2.10 10.48
CA ASP A 39 0.63 -0.94 9.65
C ASP A 39 -0.61 -0.17 9.21
N TYR A 40 -1.82 -0.67 9.48
CA TYR A 40 -3.04 0.10 9.21
C TYR A 40 -3.02 1.44 9.94
N SER A 41 -2.32 1.53 11.05
CA SER A 41 -2.19 2.79 11.78
C SER A 41 -1.43 3.86 11.00
N MET A 42 -0.73 3.46 9.95
CA MET A 42 -0.02 4.40 9.09
C MET A 42 -0.94 5.09 8.08
N ILE A 43 -2.19 4.60 7.95
CA ILE A 43 -3.18 5.22 7.07
C ILE A 43 -3.76 6.43 7.81
N THR A 44 -3.14 7.57 7.60
CA THR A 44 -3.51 8.84 8.23
C THR A 44 -4.03 9.82 7.17
N GLU A 45 -4.48 11.00 7.61
CA GLU A 45 -5.06 11.98 6.71
C GLU A 45 -4.09 12.48 5.64
N ASP A 46 -2.80 12.43 5.91
CA ASP A 46 -1.78 12.86 4.96
C ASP A 46 -1.45 11.82 3.89
N VAL A 47 -2.01 10.61 4.00
CA VAL A 47 -1.82 9.56 3.01
C VAL A 47 -2.80 9.79 1.87
N SER A 48 -2.26 9.95 0.65
CA SER A 48 -3.09 10.15 -0.53
C SER A 48 -3.74 8.86 -1.00
N TRP A 49 -2.99 7.77 -0.99
CA TRP A 49 -3.48 6.47 -1.45
C TRP A 49 -2.88 5.33 -0.65
N ALA A 50 -3.68 4.30 -0.41
CA ALA A 50 -3.25 3.04 0.17
C ALA A 50 -3.63 1.93 -0.81
N PHE A 51 -2.63 1.24 -1.34
CA PHE A 51 -2.83 0.15 -2.29
C PHE A 51 -2.61 -1.17 -1.58
N PHE A 52 -3.53 -2.12 -1.82
CA PHE A 52 -3.44 -3.47 -1.27
C PHE A 52 -3.22 -4.42 -2.43
N PHE A 53 -2.01 -4.95 -2.53
CA PHE A 53 -1.59 -5.82 -3.62
C PHE A 53 -1.17 -7.16 -3.05
N HIS A 54 -1.84 -8.23 -3.46
CA HIS A 54 -1.62 -9.57 -2.89
C HIS A 54 -1.69 -9.56 -1.36
N TRP A 55 -2.67 -8.81 -0.84
CA TRP A 55 -2.84 -8.68 0.60
C TRP A 55 -3.69 -9.85 1.11
N GLY A 56 -3.09 -10.67 1.99
CA GLY A 56 -3.73 -11.90 2.49
C GLY A 56 -4.69 -11.70 3.64
N HIS A 57 -5.02 -10.46 3.98
CA HIS A 57 -5.88 -10.15 5.12
C HIS A 57 -7.14 -9.43 4.67
N ILE A 58 -8.20 -9.55 5.44
CA ILE A 58 -9.42 -8.80 5.19
C ILE A 58 -9.20 -7.38 5.70
N VAL A 59 -9.33 -6.41 4.81
CA VAL A 59 -9.18 -5.01 5.20
C VAL A 59 -10.44 -4.57 5.95
N PRO A 60 -10.33 -4.07 7.18
CA PRO A 60 -11.50 -3.60 7.93
C PRO A 60 -12.26 -2.53 7.17
N LYS A 61 -13.58 -2.57 7.28
CA LYS A 61 -14.43 -1.63 6.59
C LYS A 61 -14.15 -0.19 7.00
N SER A 62 -13.79 0.02 8.25
CA SER A 62 -13.44 1.34 8.76
C SER A 62 -12.17 1.89 8.10
N ILE A 63 -11.32 1.02 7.57
CA ILE A 63 -10.10 1.43 6.90
C ILE A 63 -10.41 1.85 5.46
N HIS A 64 -11.08 0.97 4.69
CA HIS A 64 -11.21 1.24 3.25
C HIS A 64 -12.39 2.14 2.90
N SER A 65 -13.37 2.29 3.77
CA SER A 65 -14.55 3.12 3.45
C SER A 65 -14.30 4.61 3.63
N GLY A 66 -13.34 4.99 4.47
CA GLY A 66 -13.07 6.40 4.76
C GLY A 66 -11.80 6.95 4.13
N ASN A 67 -11.08 6.15 3.36
CA ASN A 67 -9.79 6.51 2.82
C ASN A 67 -9.70 6.13 1.34
N ASN A 68 -8.71 6.69 0.65
CA ASN A 68 -8.44 6.35 -0.74
C ASN A 68 -7.69 5.01 -0.80
N CYS A 69 -8.45 3.94 -0.67
CA CYS A 69 -7.90 2.59 -0.69
C CYS A 69 -8.24 1.91 -2.00
N VAL A 70 -7.23 1.27 -2.59
CA VAL A 70 -7.37 0.52 -3.82
C VAL A 70 -6.90 -0.91 -3.57
N THR A 71 -7.79 -1.86 -3.81
CA THR A 71 -7.44 -3.27 -3.68
C THR A 71 -7.22 -3.84 -5.07
N VAL A 72 -6.05 -4.42 -5.28
CA VAL A 72 -5.74 -5.09 -6.53
C VAL A 72 -5.88 -6.58 -6.30
N HIS A 73 -6.89 -7.15 -6.91
CA HIS A 73 -7.12 -8.58 -6.86
C HIS A 73 -6.53 -9.23 -8.09
N THR A 74 -5.70 -10.24 -7.85
CA THR A 74 -5.34 -11.15 -8.93
C THR A 74 -6.39 -12.24 -8.90
N SER A 75 -7.21 -12.27 -9.92
CA SER A 75 -8.23 -13.31 -9.99
C SER A 75 -7.57 -14.67 -10.12
N ASN A 76 -8.17 -15.57 -9.51
CA ASN A 76 -7.77 -16.97 -9.62
C ASN A 76 -8.81 -17.74 -10.39
#